data_6bae2960abceea5176051fac3384dc3d
#
_entry.id   6bae2960abceea5176051fac3384dc3d
#
_cell.length_a   1.000
_cell.length_b   1.000
_cell.length_c   1.000
_cell.angle_alpha   90.00
_cell.angle_beta   90.00
_cell.angle_gamma   90.00
#
_symmetry.space_group_name_H-M   'P 1'
#
loop_
_entity.id
_entity.type
_entity.pdbx_description
1 polymer ?
#
loop_
_entity_poly.entity_id
_entity_poly.type
_entity_poly.pdbx_seq_one_letter_code
_entity_poly.pdbx_strand_id
1 'polypeptide(L)'
;MRSINKKKIALEEKYIQEKLRNQAMKKGVTLKSPETVFLSSDTKYGKNVIINPYVVIGKKTKIGNNVEILPFTHIENATLEDSVKVGPFSRVRPGSFLSKGSRVGNFVEVKKSKIGKNTKFNHLSYVGDAIIGKDVNIGAGTITCNYDGKKKNKTKILDGAFIGSNTALVAPIKIGKKSVVGAGSALTKNVKNKSLALTRANQIEIKNYKRK
;
A
#
# COMPACT_ATOMS: atom_id res chain seq x y z
N MET A 1 -9.46 27.69 32.63
CA MET A 1 -9.37 26.48 31.76
C MET A 1 -9.80 25.25 32.54
N ARG A 2 -10.84 24.51 32.10
CA ARG A 2 -11.20 23.25 32.77
C ARG A 2 -10.06 22.25 32.50
N SER A 3 -9.47 21.72 33.57
CA SER A 3 -8.46 20.65 33.48
C SER A 3 -9.08 19.45 32.73
N ILE A 4 -8.48 19.07 31.61
CA ILE A 4 -8.89 17.88 30.84
C ILE A 4 -8.49 16.65 31.64
N ASN A 5 -9.46 15.88 32.11
CA ASN A 5 -9.20 14.63 32.81
C ASN A 5 -8.74 13.54 31.84
N LYS A 6 -7.42 13.41 31.66
CA LYS A 6 -6.78 12.44 30.75
C LYS A 6 -7.20 10.99 31.03
N LYS A 7 -7.40 10.63 32.31
CA LYS A 7 -7.86 9.28 32.71
C LYS A 7 -9.28 9.02 32.18
N LYS A 8 -10.16 10.01 32.25
CA LYS A 8 -11.53 9.90 31.72
C LYS A 8 -11.52 9.69 30.20
N ILE A 9 -10.70 10.44 29.45
CA ILE A 9 -10.56 10.29 28.01
C ILE A 9 -10.09 8.88 27.65
N ALA A 10 -9.11 8.32 28.35
CA ALA A 10 -8.60 6.98 28.11
C ALA A 10 -9.66 5.89 28.36
N LEU A 11 -10.50 6.06 29.39
CA LEU A 11 -11.60 5.16 29.71
C LEU A 11 -12.72 5.24 28.63
N GLU A 12 -13.07 6.43 28.20
CA GLU A 12 -14.03 6.66 27.12
C GLU A 12 -13.57 6.01 25.81
N GLU A 13 -12.29 6.20 25.43
CA GLU A 13 -11.71 5.57 24.25
C GLU A 13 -11.77 4.05 24.33
N LYS A 14 -11.39 3.46 25.47
CA LYS A 14 -11.48 2.00 25.69
C LYS A 14 -12.89 1.49 25.48
N TYR A 15 -13.89 2.15 26.05
CA TYR A 15 -15.31 1.79 25.91
C TYR A 15 -15.78 1.91 24.44
N ILE A 16 -15.42 3.01 23.77
CA ILE A 16 -15.77 3.22 22.36
C ILE A 16 -15.18 2.09 21.49
N GLN A 17 -13.90 1.77 21.66
CA GLN A 17 -13.24 0.73 20.88
C GLN A 17 -13.83 -0.66 21.13
N GLU A 18 -14.20 -0.98 22.37
CA GLU A 18 -14.89 -2.23 22.69
C GLU A 18 -16.23 -2.32 21.97
N LYS A 19 -17.02 -1.25 21.99
CA LYS A 19 -18.30 -1.16 21.27
C LYS A 19 -18.14 -1.34 19.77
N LEU A 20 -17.14 -0.70 19.15
CA LEU A 20 -16.86 -0.78 17.72
C LEU A 20 -16.43 -2.20 17.30
N ARG A 21 -15.57 -2.85 18.08
CA ARG A 21 -15.16 -4.24 17.85
C ARG A 21 -16.35 -5.20 17.93
N ASN A 22 -17.17 -5.07 18.96
CA ASN A 22 -18.38 -5.89 19.11
C ASN A 22 -19.34 -5.69 17.92
N GLN A 23 -19.51 -4.46 17.43
CA GLN A 23 -20.33 -4.19 16.25
C GLN A 23 -19.73 -4.80 14.98
N ALA A 24 -18.40 -4.74 14.78
CA ALA A 24 -17.74 -5.36 13.64
C ALA A 24 -17.91 -6.89 13.65
N MET A 25 -17.68 -7.53 14.79
CA MET A 25 -17.87 -8.98 14.94
C MET A 25 -19.34 -9.41 14.70
N LYS A 26 -20.31 -8.65 15.20
CA LYS A 26 -21.75 -8.89 14.89
C LYS A 26 -22.08 -8.79 13.40
N LYS A 27 -21.30 -8.02 12.63
CA LYS A 27 -21.40 -7.94 11.16
C LYS A 27 -20.61 -9.03 10.42
N GLY A 28 -20.03 -10.01 11.14
CA GLY A 28 -19.30 -11.13 10.56
C GLY A 28 -17.82 -10.84 10.27
N VAL A 29 -17.24 -9.78 10.85
CA VAL A 29 -15.80 -9.54 10.78
C VAL A 29 -15.10 -10.43 11.81
N THR A 30 -14.06 -11.15 11.38
CA THR A 30 -13.18 -11.90 12.28
C THR A 30 -12.06 -10.98 12.77
N LEU A 31 -12.07 -10.69 14.07
CA LEU A 31 -10.98 -9.96 14.73
C LEU A 31 -10.11 -10.95 15.49
N LYS A 32 -8.81 -11.03 15.17
CA LYS A 32 -7.84 -11.81 15.94
C LYS A 32 -7.20 -10.90 16.99
N SER A 33 -7.22 -11.31 18.25
CA SER A 33 -6.83 -10.50 19.42
C SER A 33 -7.50 -9.12 19.37
N PRO A 34 -8.84 -9.08 19.49
CA PRO A 34 -9.63 -7.87 19.21
C PRO A 34 -9.22 -6.66 20.01
N GLU A 35 -8.70 -6.85 21.23
CA GLU A 35 -8.23 -5.77 22.11
C GLU A 35 -7.08 -4.94 21.50
N THR A 36 -6.35 -5.50 20.54
CA THR A 36 -5.23 -4.84 19.83
C THR A 36 -5.64 -4.14 18.54
N VAL A 37 -6.93 -4.24 18.15
CA VAL A 37 -7.46 -3.69 16.90
C VAL A 37 -8.22 -2.40 17.19
N PHE A 38 -7.86 -1.31 16.48
CA PHE A 38 -8.50 0.00 16.60
C PHE A 38 -9.33 0.30 15.35
N LEU A 39 -10.60 0.63 15.55
CA LEU A 39 -11.57 0.81 14.48
C LEU A 39 -12.18 2.22 14.51
N SER A 40 -12.60 2.73 13.34
CA SER A 40 -13.41 3.93 13.23
C SER A 40 -14.88 3.61 13.09
N SER A 41 -15.75 4.45 13.65
CA SER A 41 -17.21 4.27 13.67
C SER A 41 -17.87 4.28 12.29
N ASP A 42 -17.21 4.91 11.30
CA ASP A 42 -17.70 5.06 9.93
C ASP A 42 -17.15 3.99 8.96
N THR A 43 -16.40 3.02 9.47
CA THR A 43 -15.87 1.92 8.65
C THR A 43 -16.99 1.03 8.11
N LYS A 44 -16.92 0.76 6.80
CA LYS A 44 -17.84 -0.18 6.13
C LYS A 44 -17.14 -1.50 5.86
N TYR A 45 -17.81 -2.60 6.20
CA TYR A 45 -17.28 -3.97 6.06
C TYR A 45 -18.13 -4.79 5.10
N GLY A 46 -17.47 -5.55 4.23
CA GLY A 46 -18.07 -6.66 3.49
C GLY A 46 -18.12 -7.95 4.33
N LYS A 47 -18.39 -9.07 3.66
CA LYS A 47 -18.44 -10.41 4.27
C LYS A 47 -17.05 -11.03 4.36
N ASN A 48 -16.85 -11.92 5.35
CA ASN A 48 -15.60 -12.70 5.52
C ASN A 48 -14.34 -11.85 5.60
N VAL A 49 -14.41 -10.71 6.27
CA VAL A 49 -13.26 -9.85 6.51
C VAL A 49 -12.48 -10.40 7.71
N ILE A 50 -11.17 -10.51 7.58
CA ILE A 50 -10.25 -10.94 8.65
C ILE A 50 -9.32 -9.79 8.98
N ILE A 51 -9.30 -9.35 10.24
CA ILE A 51 -8.41 -8.31 10.75
C ILE A 51 -7.52 -8.93 11.83
N ASN A 52 -6.23 -8.91 11.59
CA ASN A 52 -5.21 -9.48 12.47
C ASN A 52 -4.81 -8.48 13.58
N PRO A 53 -4.01 -8.90 14.57
CA PRO A 53 -3.60 -8.05 15.69
C PRO A 53 -2.85 -6.78 15.28
N TYR A 54 -2.95 -5.75 16.11
CA TYR A 54 -2.26 -4.46 15.97
C TYR A 54 -2.60 -3.70 14.67
N VAL A 55 -3.82 -3.86 14.19
CA VAL A 55 -4.32 -3.14 13.01
C VAL A 55 -5.07 -1.89 13.45
N VAL A 56 -4.84 -0.78 12.73
CA VAL A 56 -5.56 0.49 12.91
C VAL A 56 -6.34 0.81 11.65
N ILE A 57 -7.67 0.90 11.78
CA ILE A 57 -8.57 1.33 10.71
C ILE A 57 -9.08 2.73 11.02
N GLY A 58 -8.56 3.72 10.31
CA GLY A 58 -8.97 5.11 10.41
C GLY A 58 -10.27 5.41 9.65
N LYS A 59 -10.69 6.67 9.76
CA LYS A 59 -11.95 7.18 9.21
C LYS A 59 -12.07 6.97 7.70
N LYS A 60 -13.31 6.92 7.19
CA LYS A 60 -13.68 6.85 5.77
C LYS A 60 -13.09 5.64 5.05
N THR A 61 -12.89 4.53 5.75
CA THR A 61 -12.38 3.28 5.16
C THR A 61 -13.53 2.36 4.75
N LYS A 62 -13.45 1.82 3.53
CA LYS A 62 -14.38 0.84 2.99
C LYS A 62 -13.64 -0.45 2.69
N ILE A 63 -14.12 -1.56 3.20
CA ILE A 63 -13.50 -2.88 3.10
C ILE A 63 -14.50 -3.82 2.44
N GLY A 64 -14.13 -4.42 1.30
CA GLY A 64 -14.93 -5.36 0.53
C GLY A 64 -14.98 -6.76 1.16
N ASN A 65 -15.47 -7.72 0.40
CA ASN A 65 -15.62 -9.11 0.85
C ASN A 65 -14.27 -9.86 0.79
N ASN A 66 -14.10 -10.84 1.69
CA ASN A 66 -12.93 -11.71 1.73
C ASN A 66 -11.58 -10.95 1.80
N VAL A 67 -11.58 -9.79 2.43
CA VAL A 67 -10.36 -8.98 2.63
C VAL A 67 -9.63 -9.49 3.87
N GLU A 68 -8.31 -9.60 3.76
CA GLU A 68 -7.43 -9.93 4.87
C GLU A 68 -6.48 -8.78 5.16
N ILE A 69 -6.50 -8.27 6.41
CA ILE A 69 -5.60 -7.23 6.89
C ILE A 69 -4.66 -7.85 7.92
N LEU A 70 -3.37 -7.88 7.58
CA LEU A 70 -2.31 -8.51 8.36
C LEU A 70 -1.79 -7.58 9.47
N PRO A 71 -1.06 -8.12 10.47
CA PRO A 71 -0.64 -7.35 11.64
C PRO A 71 0.14 -6.07 11.33
N PHE A 72 0.08 -5.11 12.25
CA PHE A 72 0.81 -3.84 12.19
C PHE A 72 0.49 -3.00 10.95
N THR A 73 -0.75 -3.07 10.45
CA THR A 73 -1.20 -2.34 9.26
C THR A 73 -2.05 -1.15 9.67
N HIS A 74 -1.80 0.02 9.06
CA HIS A 74 -2.61 1.23 9.24
C HIS A 74 -3.29 1.62 7.92
N ILE A 75 -4.62 1.74 7.95
CA ILE A 75 -5.44 2.09 6.79
C ILE A 75 -6.33 3.27 7.15
N GLU A 76 -6.35 4.30 6.32
CA GLU A 76 -7.18 5.49 6.52
C GLU A 76 -7.71 6.03 5.18
N ASN A 77 -9.00 6.42 5.15
CA ASN A 77 -9.67 7.04 4.00
C ASN A 77 -9.32 6.36 2.67
N ALA A 78 -9.53 5.05 2.65
CA ALA A 78 -9.21 4.18 1.53
C ALA A 78 -10.35 3.21 1.22
N THR A 79 -10.36 2.71 -0.02
CA THR A 79 -11.27 1.66 -0.45
C THR A 79 -10.48 0.42 -0.82
N LEU A 80 -10.81 -0.69 -0.20
CA LEU A 80 -10.30 -2.03 -0.49
C LEU A 80 -11.45 -2.84 -1.09
N GLU A 81 -11.32 -3.23 -2.35
CA GLU A 81 -12.31 -4.12 -2.99
C GLU A 81 -12.13 -5.57 -2.51
N ASP A 82 -12.95 -6.47 -3.05
CA ASP A 82 -12.98 -7.88 -2.65
C ASP A 82 -11.63 -8.58 -2.80
N SER A 83 -11.34 -9.48 -1.88
CA SER A 83 -10.15 -10.33 -1.88
C SER A 83 -8.81 -9.58 -1.87
N VAL A 84 -8.82 -8.34 -1.43
CA VAL A 84 -7.59 -7.55 -1.21
C VAL A 84 -6.87 -8.08 0.03
N LYS A 85 -5.54 -8.15 -0.04
CA LYS A 85 -4.69 -8.49 1.09
C LYS A 85 -3.70 -7.36 1.38
N VAL A 86 -3.65 -6.88 2.64
CA VAL A 86 -2.80 -5.76 3.05
C VAL A 86 -1.97 -6.16 4.27
N GLY A 87 -0.69 -5.84 4.24
CA GLY A 87 0.23 -6.05 5.34
C GLY A 87 1.13 -7.30 5.17
N PRO A 88 1.88 -7.65 6.24
CA PRO A 88 1.99 -6.89 7.50
C PRO A 88 2.82 -5.60 7.35
N PHE A 89 2.83 -4.75 8.37
CA PHE A 89 3.62 -3.50 8.41
C PHE A 89 3.37 -2.59 7.20
N SER A 90 2.12 -2.46 6.75
CA SER A 90 1.75 -1.62 5.60
C SER A 90 1.03 -0.36 6.04
N ARG A 91 1.15 0.69 5.22
CA ARG A 91 0.40 1.92 5.41
C ARG A 91 -0.39 2.28 4.16
N VAL A 92 -1.72 2.28 4.26
CA VAL A 92 -2.61 2.72 3.18
C VAL A 92 -3.21 4.07 3.57
N ARG A 93 -2.79 5.12 2.88
CA ARG A 93 -3.09 6.52 3.19
C ARG A 93 -4.29 7.04 2.41
N PRO A 94 -4.83 8.21 2.81
CA PRO A 94 -6.00 8.83 2.20
C PRO A 94 -5.93 8.92 0.67
N GLY A 95 -7.10 8.64 0.05
CA GLY A 95 -7.27 8.70 -1.39
C GLY A 95 -6.76 7.47 -2.15
N SER A 96 -6.48 6.38 -1.44
CA SER A 96 -6.03 5.12 -2.04
C SER A 96 -7.22 4.21 -2.37
N PHE A 97 -7.16 3.56 -3.53
CA PHE A 97 -8.14 2.60 -4.02
C PHE A 97 -7.42 1.33 -4.45
N LEU A 98 -7.73 0.21 -3.78
CA LEU A 98 -7.14 -1.10 -4.02
C LEU A 98 -8.20 -1.98 -4.68
N SER A 99 -8.02 -2.33 -5.97
CA SER A 99 -8.97 -3.15 -6.71
C SER A 99 -8.87 -4.62 -6.32
N LYS A 100 -9.92 -5.35 -6.67
CA LYS A 100 -10.11 -6.79 -6.37
C LYS A 100 -8.84 -7.61 -6.55
N GLY A 101 -8.49 -8.40 -5.53
CA GLY A 101 -7.36 -9.33 -5.54
C GLY A 101 -5.98 -8.69 -5.51
N SER A 102 -5.89 -7.36 -5.40
CA SER A 102 -4.57 -6.71 -5.25
C SER A 102 -3.92 -7.01 -3.91
N ARG A 103 -2.58 -6.99 -3.88
CA ARG A 103 -1.79 -7.29 -2.67
C ARG A 103 -0.81 -6.18 -2.38
N VAL A 104 -0.88 -5.66 -1.16
CA VAL A 104 0.02 -4.67 -0.58
C VAL A 104 0.77 -5.36 0.56
N GLY A 105 2.05 -5.63 0.38
CA GLY A 105 2.83 -6.42 1.34
C GLY A 105 3.57 -5.59 2.38
N ASN A 106 4.56 -6.22 3.01
CA ASN A 106 5.25 -5.64 4.15
C ASN A 106 6.12 -4.41 3.80
N PHE A 107 6.10 -3.44 4.69
CA PHE A 107 6.81 -2.16 4.54
C PHE A 107 6.46 -1.43 3.24
N VAL A 108 5.20 -1.52 2.82
CA VAL A 108 4.69 -0.81 1.65
C VAL A 108 3.80 0.35 2.09
N GLU A 109 4.05 1.52 1.54
CA GLU A 109 3.18 2.68 1.69
C GLU A 109 2.47 3.03 0.39
N VAL A 110 1.13 3.17 0.44
CA VAL A 110 0.29 3.59 -0.69
C VAL A 110 -0.41 4.90 -0.33
N LYS A 111 -0.35 5.90 -1.22
CA LYS A 111 -0.95 7.22 -1.01
C LYS A 111 -1.56 7.76 -2.29
N LYS A 112 -2.82 8.23 -2.24
CA LYS A 112 -3.52 8.87 -3.39
C LYS A 112 -3.34 8.11 -4.70
N SER A 113 -3.47 6.77 -4.66
CA SER A 113 -3.16 5.91 -5.78
C SER A 113 -4.30 4.94 -6.08
N LYS A 114 -4.49 4.63 -7.36
CA LYS A 114 -5.43 3.60 -7.82
C LYS A 114 -4.63 2.37 -8.25
N ILE A 115 -4.86 1.25 -7.56
CA ILE A 115 -4.18 -0.03 -7.79
C ILE A 115 -5.15 -0.97 -8.51
N GLY A 116 -4.78 -1.43 -9.68
CA GLY A 116 -5.60 -2.30 -10.51
C GLY A 116 -5.70 -3.72 -9.98
N LYS A 117 -6.66 -4.48 -10.54
CA LYS A 117 -6.99 -5.85 -10.17
C LYS A 117 -5.77 -6.76 -10.23
N ASN A 118 -5.60 -7.62 -9.22
CA ASN A 118 -4.52 -8.60 -9.08
C ASN A 118 -3.10 -8.04 -9.07
N THR A 119 -2.93 -6.74 -9.00
CA THR A 119 -1.60 -6.09 -8.93
C THR A 119 -0.95 -6.37 -7.58
N LYS A 120 0.36 -6.66 -7.60
CA LYS A 120 1.12 -7.07 -6.42
C LYS A 120 2.34 -6.19 -6.22
N PHE A 121 2.53 -5.71 -4.99
CA PHE A 121 3.76 -5.11 -4.51
C PHE A 121 3.96 -5.55 -3.06
N ASN A 122 4.81 -6.57 -2.93
CA ASN A 122 4.87 -7.36 -1.71
C ASN A 122 5.86 -6.82 -0.68
N HIS A 123 6.80 -5.94 -1.06
CA HIS A 123 7.91 -5.57 -0.18
C HIS A 123 8.41 -4.14 -0.42
N LEU A 124 8.71 -3.41 0.67
CA LEU A 124 9.61 -2.26 0.73
C LEU A 124 9.37 -1.20 -0.37
N SER A 125 8.14 -0.82 -0.66
CA SER A 125 7.84 0.09 -1.78
C SER A 125 7.05 1.32 -1.34
N TYR A 126 7.29 2.46 -2.02
CA TYR A 126 6.47 3.64 -1.90
C TYR A 126 5.71 3.92 -3.20
N VAL A 127 4.38 3.95 -3.12
CA VAL A 127 3.49 4.20 -4.26
C VAL A 127 2.62 5.41 -3.95
N GLY A 128 3.03 6.58 -4.44
CA GLY A 128 2.31 7.84 -4.27
C GLY A 128 1.86 8.45 -5.60
N ASP A 129 0.64 9.03 -5.61
CA ASP A 129 0.05 9.73 -6.76
C ASP A 129 0.10 8.90 -8.07
N ALA A 130 -0.17 7.58 -7.97
CA ALA A 130 -0.01 6.64 -9.06
C ALA A 130 -1.35 6.06 -9.56
N ILE A 131 -1.37 5.70 -10.84
CA ILE A 131 -2.41 4.89 -11.45
C ILE A 131 -1.75 3.65 -12.01
N ILE A 132 -2.01 2.50 -11.38
CA ILE A 132 -1.42 1.21 -11.74
C ILE A 132 -2.52 0.32 -12.31
N GLY A 133 -2.28 -0.26 -13.46
CA GLY A 133 -3.17 -1.18 -14.16
C GLY A 133 -3.33 -2.52 -13.46
N LYS A 134 -4.04 -3.43 -14.09
CA LYS A 134 -4.25 -4.80 -13.62
C LYS A 134 -3.03 -5.69 -13.89
N ASP A 135 -2.89 -6.73 -13.07
CA ASP A 135 -1.88 -7.79 -13.24
C ASP A 135 -0.43 -7.25 -13.31
N VAL A 136 -0.17 -6.12 -12.64
CA VAL A 136 1.17 -5.51 -12.56
C VAL A 136 1.94 -6.13 -11.40
N ASN A 137 3.22 -6.40 -11.61
CA ASN A 137 4.15 -6.78 -10.55
C ASN A 137 5.11 -5.63 -10.25
N ILE A 138 5.15 -5.19 -9.00
CA ILE A 138 6.08 -4.19 -8.51
C ILE A 138 7.14 -4.86 -7.65
N GLY A 139 8.40 -4.77 -8.06
CA GLY A 139 9.54 -5.32 -7.33
C GLY A 139 9.83 -4.56 -6.04
N ALA A 140 10.46 -5.24 -5.10
CA ALA A 140 10.88 -4.66 -3.82
C ALA A 140 11.75 -3.41 -4.01
N GLY A 141 11.61 -2.41 -3.16
CA GLY A 141 12.38 -1.17 -3.23
C GLY A 141 11.95 -0.22 -4.37
N THR A 142 10.81 -0.46 -5.01
CA THR A 142 10.30 0.45 -6.04
C THR A 142 9.72 1.71 -5.41
N ILE A 143 10.10 2.86 -5.97
CA ILE A 143 9.64 4.18 -5.52
C ILE A 143 9.04 4.95 -6.70
N THR A 144 7.80 5.44 -6.54
CA THR A 144 7.29 6.50 -7.40
C THR A 144 7.81 7.84 -6.89
N CYS A 145 8.78 8.43 -7.59
CA CYS A 145 9.35 9.73 -7.21
C CYS A 145 8.38 10.84 -7.65
N ASN A 146 7.29 11.01 -6.88
CA ASN A 146 6.14 11.81 -7.26
C ASN A 146 6.27 13.31 -6.93
N TYR A 147 7.28 13.72 -6.17
CA TYR A 147 7.46 15.11 -5.72
C TYR A 147 8.77 15.68 -6.28
N ASP A 148 8.69 16.82 -6.95
CA ASP A 148 9.81 17.50 -7.60
C ASP A 148 10.36 18.71 -6.80
N GLY A 149 9.96 18.84 -5.53
CA GLY A 149 10.31 19.97 -4.67
C GLY A 149 9.25 21.08 -4.67
N LYS A 150 8.36 21.13 -5.66
CA LYS A 150 7.30 22.15 -5.80
C LYS A 150 5.91 21.55 -5.89
N LYS A 151 5.72 20.56 -6.74
CA LYS A 151 4.42 19.92 -7.02
C LYS A 151 4.52 18.40 -7.04
N LYS A 152 3.36 17.75 -7.00
CA LYS A 152 3.25 16.28 -7.13
C LYS A 152 2.84 15.91 -8.53
N ASN A 153 3.59 14.99 -9.12
CA ASN A 153 3.43 14.47 -10.46
C ASN A 153 2.92 13.03 -10.42
N LYS A 154 2.27 12.58 -11.50
CA LYS A 154 1.65 11.26 -11.56
C LYS A 154 2.53 10.22 -12.26
N THR A 155 2.58 9.04 -11.68
CA THR A 155 3.11 7.83 -12.32
C THR A 155 1.93 7.01 -12.89
N LYS A 156 2.03 6.58 -14.16
CA LYS A 156 1.06 5.67 -14.78
C LYS A 156 1.77 4.38 -15.17
N ILE A 157 1.33 3.25 -14.65
CA ILE A 157 1.83 1.92 -15.01
C ILE A 157 0.68 1.15 -15.63
N LEU A 158 0.83 0.69 -16.87
CA LEU A 158 -0.24 0.02 -17.60
C LEU A 158 -0.24 -1.49 -17.31
N ASP A 159 -1.33 -2.15 -17.72
CA ASP A 159 -1.63 -3.55 -17.42
C ASP A 159 -0.48 -4.50 -17.75
N GLY A 160 -0.24 -5.47 -16.87
CA GLY A 160 0.73 -6.54 -17.05
C GLY A 160 2.20 -6.10 -17.08
N ALA A 161 2.50 -4.86 -16.70
CA ALA A 161 3.89 -4.42 -16.60
C ALA A 161 4.62 -5.12 -15.43
N PHE A 162 5.90 -5.37 -15.60
CA PHE A 162 6.79 -5.91 -14.58
C PHE A 162 7.85 -4.87 -14.23
N ILE A 163 7.86 -4.42 -12.97
CA ILE A 163 8.85 -3.49 -12.46
C ILE A 163 9.86 -4.26 -11.63
N GLY A 164 11.12 -4.23 -12.03
CA GLY A 164 12.22 -4.86 -11.30
C GLY A 164 12.48 -4.17 -9.95
N SER A 165 13.11 -4.89 -9.05
CA SER A 165 13.44 -4.38 -7.70
C SER A 165 14.36 -3.16 -7.75
N ASN A 166 14.32 -2.33 -6.70
CA ASN A 166 15.12 -1.10 -6.56
C ASN A 166 14.99 -0.14 -7.76
N THR A 167 13.77 0.02 -8.25
CA THR A 167 13.47 0.91 -9.38
C THR A 167 12.94 2.26 -8.87
N ALA A 168 13.54 3.36 -9.35
CA ALA A 168 13.03 4.71 -9.17
C ALA A 168 12.25 5.15 -10.43
N LEU A 169 10.96 5.46 -10.29
CA LEU A 169 10.10 5.97 -11.35
C LEU A 169 9.93 7.48 -11.15
N VAL A 170 10.70 8.29 -11.87
CA VAL A 170 10.69 9.75 -11.74
C VAL A 170 9.46 10.32 -12.49
N ALA A 171 8.47 10.75 -11.72
CA ALA A 171 7.23 11.29 -12.27
C ALA A 171 7.41 12.74 -12.80
N PRO A 172 6.68 13.13 -13.88
CA PRO A 172 5.62 12.39 -14.55
C PRO A 172 6.16 11.31 -15.49
N ILE A 173 5.65 10.07 -15.37
CA ILE A 173 6.13 8.95 -16.18
C ILE A 173 5.00 7.97 -16.52
N LYS A 174 5.05 7.37 -17.71
CA LYS A 174 4.16 6.30 -18.15
C LYS A 174 4.96 5.05 -18.52
N ILE A 175 4.64 3.94 -17.86
CA ILE A 175 5.19 2.61 -18.14
C ILE A 175 4.18 1.84 -18.99
N GLY A 176 4.62 1.36 -20.15
CA GLY A 176 3.77 0.74 -21.14
C GLY A 176 3.20 -0.61 -20.72
N LYS A 177 2.14 -1.03 -21.43
CA LYS A 177 1.47 -2.34 -21.21
C LYS A 177 2.43 -3.49 -21.48
N LYS A 178 2.48 -4.48 -20.58
CA LYS A 178 3.35 -5.67 -20.70
C LYS A 178 4.82 -5.33 -20.90
N SER A 179 5.27 -4.15 -20.46
CA SER A 179 6.70 -3.80 -20.49
C SER A 179 7.41 -4.35 -19.24
N VAL A 180 8.71 -4.47 -19.36
CA VAL A 180 9.60 -4.90 -18.29
C VAL A 180 10.57 -3.78 -17.97
N VAL A 181 10.71 -3.46 -16.68
CA VAL A 181 11.75 -2.56 -16.20
C VAL A 181 12.81 -3.38 -15.47
N GLY A 182 14.06 -3.24 -15.89
CA GLY A 182 15.18 -3.94 -15.26
C GLY A 182 15.42 -3.44 -13.84
N ALA A 183 15.73 -4.35 -12.92
CA ALA A 183 16.04 -4.00 -11.52
C ALA A 183 17.18 -2.98 -11.43
N GLY A 184 17.15 -2.12 -10.40
CA GLY A 184 18.15 -1.07 -10.18
C GLY A 184 18.07 0.10 -11.16
N SER A 185 16.95 0.28 -11.89
CA SER A 185 16.82 1.34 -12.88
C SER A 185 16.21 2.61 -12.29
N ALA A 186 16.71 3.78 -12.73
CA ALA A 186 16.12 5.09 -12.48
C ALA A 186 15.54 5.64 -13.80
N LEU A 187 14.22 5.54 -13.97
CA LEU A 187 13.56 5.93 -15.22
C LEU A 187 13.03 7.35 -15.15
N THR A 188 13.42 8.17 -16.13
CA THR A 188 12.98 9.57 -16.30
C THR A 188 12.17 9.78 -17.57
N LYS A 189 12.05 8.76 -18.44
CA LYS A 189 11.32 8.82 -19.71
C LYS A 189 10.28 7.70 -19.80
N ASN A 190 9.22 7.96 -20.56
CA ASN A 190 8.16 6.98 -20.80
C ASN A 190 8.71 5.69 -21.42
N VAL A 191 8.14 4.56 -21.04
CA VAL A 191 8.46 3.23 -21.60
C VAL A 191 7.34 2.80 -22.53
N LYS A 192 7.69 2.36 -23.74
CA LYS A 192 6.73 1.85 -24.73
C LYS A 192 6.13 0.50 -24.30
N ASN A 193 4.98 0.13 -24.85
CA ASN A 193 4.38 -1.18 -24.61
C ASN A 193 5.32 -2.30 -25.06
N LYS A 194 5.33 -3.42 -24.30
CA LYS A 194 6.10 -4.64 -24.61
C LYS A 194 7.61 -4.39 -24.77
N SER A 195 8.15 -3.36 -24.13
CA SER A 195 9.58 -3.03 -24.18
C SER A 195 10.29 -3.41 -22.89
N LEU A 196 11.57 -3.71 -22.99
CA LEU A 196 12.49 -3.72 -21.84
C LEU A 196 13.14 -2.33 -21.72
N ALA A 197 13.07 -1.75 -20.54
CA ALA A 197 13.75 -0.49 -20.20
C ALA A 197 14.69 -0.73 -19.02
N LEU A 198 15.89 -0.22 -19.11
CA LEU A 198 16.88 -0.26 -18.03
C LEU A 198 17.85 0.94 -18.15
N THR A 199 18.37 1.39 -17.00
CA THR A 199 19.29 2.52 -16.90
C THR A 199 20.41 2.23 -15.90
N ARG A 200 20.97 1.02 -15.96
CA ARG A 200 22.06 0.58 -15.10
C ARG A 200 23.40 0.84 -15.78
N ALA A 201 24.41 1.21 -14.98
CA ALA A 201 25.80 1.22 -15.44
C ALA A 201 26.24 -0.22 -15.80
N ASN A 202 27.24 -0.33 -16.68
CA ASN A 202 27.89 -1.60 -16.96
C ASN A 202 28.58 -2.12 -15.69
N GLN A 203 28.50 -3.43 -15.47
CA GLN A 203 29.23 -4.07 -14.39
C GLN A 203 30.74 -4.02 -14.70
N ILE A 204 31.54 -3.61 -13.73
CA ILE A 204 32.99 -3.63 -13.80
C ILE A 204 33.51 -4.57 -12.72
N GLU A 205 34.45 -5.42 -13.07
CA GLU A 205 35.11 -6.33 -12.15
C GLU A 205 36.61 -6.00 -12.07
N ILE A 206 37.12 -5.79 -10.85
CA ILE A 206 38.55 -5.50 -10.59
C ILE A 206 39.15 -6.74 -9.93
N LYS A 207 39.99 -7.47 -10.70
CA LYS A 207 40.69 -8.65 -10.20
C LYS A 207 41.71 -8.27 -9.13
N ASN A 208 41.87 -9.14 -8.12
CA ASN A 208 42.83 -8.97 -7.02
C ASN A 208 42.69 -7.66 -6.23
N TYR A 209 41.47 -7.12 -6.14
CA TYR A 209 41.21 -5.92 -5.36
C TYR A 209 41.60 -6.12 -3.90
N LYS A 210 42.53 -5.28 -3.41
CA LYS A 210 42.92 -5.24 -1.99
C LYS A 210 42.16 -4.11 -1.30
N ARG A 211 41.41 -4.46 -0.26
CA ARG A 211 40.77 -3.46 0.59
C ARG A 211 41.85 -2.68 1.34
N LYS A 212 41.84 -1.35 1.27
CA LYS A 212 42.70 -0.47 2.05
C LYS A 212 42.29 -0.42 3.51
#